data_6d5a010a28b6c47bb3f447b36f365bae
#
_entry.id   6d5a010a28b6c47bb3f447b36f365bae
#
_cell.length_a   1.000
_cell.length_b   1.000
_cell.length_c   1.000
_cell.angle_alpha   90.00
_cell.angle_beta   90.00
_cell.angle_gamma   90.00
#
_symmetry.space_group_name_H-M   'P 1'
#
loop_
_entity.id
_entity.type
_entity.pdbx_description
1 polymer ?
#
loop_
_entity_poly.entity_id
_entity_poly.type
_entity_poly.pdbx_seq_one_letter_code
_entity_poly.pdbx_strand_id
1 'polypeptide(L)'
;MIHNRLDDLLDALNTISGIEFVRDAWINDAPENYGVLELTGQSAAQWADGKRQEQAFLLTITIYVKDGSDIWLDSVQGVLEDFDLSYGIPRREYDYGGDAVMWQWTAMFYGPLTVVVPDPEQEPEPDSEEGEPVG
;
A
#
# COMPACT_ATOMS: atom_id res chain seq x y z
N MET A 1 -6.50 18.19 -0.80
CA MET A 1 -6.99 16.81 -0.59
C MET A 1 -5.97 16.00 0.18
N ILE A 2 -6.44 15.21 1.12
CA ILE A 2 -5.58 14.38 1.95
C ILE A 2 -5.64 12.95 1.43
N HIS A 3 -4.47 12.37 1.18
CA HIS A 3 -4.34 10.99 0.73
C HIS A 3 -3.69 10.17 1.82
N ASN A 4 -4.30 9.02 2.12
CA ASN A 4 -3.66 8.03 2.97
C ASN A 4 -2.92 7.05 2.06
N ARG A 5 -1.65 6.85 2.30
CA ARG A 5 -0.81 6.02 1.42
C ARG A 5 -1.27 4.57 1.41
N LEU A 6 -1.84 4.08 2.52
CA LEU A 6 -2.37 2.72 2.55
C LEU A 6 -3.61 2.58 1.67
N ASP A 7 -4.48 3.59 1.67
CA ASP A 7 -5.66 3.55 0.82
C ASP A 7 -5.25 3.58 -0.65
N ASP A 8 -4.25 4.38 -1.00
CA ASP A 8 -3.75 4.44 -2.38
C ASP A 8 -3.13 3.11 -2.78
N LEU A 9 -2.39 2.48 -1.88
CA LEU A 9 -1.80 1.17 -2.14
C LEU A 9 -2.90 0.12 -2.31
N LEU A 10 -3.92 0.16 -1.47
CA LEU A 10 -5.04 -0.77 -1.59
C LEU A 10 -5.74 -0.63 -2.94
N ASP A 11 -5.97 0.61 -3.37
CA ASP A 11 -6.59 0.86 -4.66
C ASP A 11 -5.73 0.30 -5.80
N ALA A 12 -4.41 0.47 -5.71
CA ALA A 12 -3.50 -0.06 -6.71
C ALA A 12 -3.51 -1.58 -6.73
N LEU A 13 -3.53 -2.22 -5.55
CA LEU A 13 -3.61 -3.68 -5.49
C LEU A 13 -4.91 -4.17 -6.12
N ASN A 14 -5.99 -3.42 -5.97
CA ASN A 14 -7.28 -3.81 -6.53
C ASN A 14 -7.39 -3.58 -8.03
N THR A 15 -6.35 -3.05 -8.68
CA THR A 15 -6.30 -3.05 -10.14
C THR A 15 -5.85 -4.39 -10.70
N ILE A 16 -5.33 -5.29 -9.84
CA ILE A 16 -4.89 -6.61 -10.29
C ILE A 16 -6.12 -7.46 -10.59
N SER A 17 -6.15 -8.03 -11.79
CA SER A 17 -7.30 -8.79 -12.25
C SER A 17 -7.39 -10.15 -11.55
N GLY A 18 -8.59 -10.56 -11.19
CA GLY A 18 -8.85 -11.91 -10.69
C GLY A 18 -8.67 -12.09 -9.19
N ILE A 19 -8.29 -11.04 -8.47
CA ILE A 19 -8.12 -11.11 -7.03
C ILE A 19 -8.56 -9.78 -6.42
N GLU A 20 -9.14 -9.81 -5.24
CA GLU A 20 -9.66 -8.63 -4.59
C GLU A 20 -8.96 -8.46 -3.24
N PHE A 21 -8.62 -7.21 -2.89
CA PHE A 21 -7.89 -6.90 -1.66
C PHE A 21 -8.75 -6.04 -0.73
N VAL A 22 -8.62 -6.31 0.57
CA VAL A 22 -9.28 -5.52 1.62
C VAL A 22 -8.26 -5.15 2.69
N ARG A 23 -8.66 -4.21 3.57
CA ARG A 23 -7.87 -3.82 4.72
C ARG A 23 -8.20 -4.70 5.90
N ASP A 24 -7.18 -5.19 6.56
CA ASP A 24 -7.20 -5.86 7.86
C ASP A 24 -7.84 -7.24 7.87
N ALA A 25 -9.05 -7.38 7.38
CA ALA A 25 -9.71 -8.68 7.37
C ALA A 25 -10.89 -8.67 6.42
N TRP A 26 -11.20 -9.84 5.90
CA TRP A 26 -12.41 -10.02 5.11
C TRP A 26 -13.56 -10.30 6.07
N ILE A 27 -14.60 -9.49 6.01
CA ILE A 27 -15.67 -9.53 7.01
C ILE A 27 -16.77 -10.51 6.64
N ASN A 28 -17.13 -10.55 5.37
CA ASN A 28 -18.20 -11.44 4.88
C ASN A 28 -17.57 -12.64 4.20
N ASP A 29 -18.36 -13.35 3.42
CA ASP A 29 -17.84 -14.48 2.66
C ASP A 29 -16.76 -14.02 1.71
N ALA A 30 -15.55 -14.54 1.88
CA ALA A 30 -14.43 -14.17 1.04
C ALA A 30 -14.56 -14.86 -0.32
N PRO A 31 -14.10 -14.21 -1.41
CA PRO A 31 -13.99 -14.91 -2.68
C PRO A 31 -12.93 -16.00 -2.60
N GLU A 32 -12.88 -16.82 -3.63
CA GLU A 32 -11.97 -17.96 -3.66
C GLU A 32 -10.50 -17.51 -3.57
N ASN A 33 -10.18 -16.41 -4.21
CA ASN A 33 -8.84 -15.84 -4.17
C ASN A 33 -8.97 -14.39 -3.71
N TYR A 34 -8.24 -14.03 -2.67
CA TYR A 34 -8.33 -12.68 -2.12
C TYR A 34 -7.06 -12.30 -1.43
N GLY A 35 -6.90 -11.00 -1.16
CA GLY A 35 -5.75 -10.47 -0.46
C GLY A 35 -6.14 -9.57 0.69
N VAL A 36 -5.22 -9.42 1.63
CA VAL A 36 -5.40 -8.57 2.80
C VAL A 36 -4.16 -7.69 2.94
N LEU A 37 -4.40 -6.41 3.14
CA LEU A 37 -3.34 -5.42 3.39
C LEU A 37 -3.46 -4.96 4.83
N GLU A 38 -2.36 -5.09 5.58
CA GLU A 38 -2.34 -4.70 6.99
C GLU A 38 -1.17 -3.77 7.28
N LEU A 39 -1.41 -2.78 8.14
CA LEU A 39 -0.33 -2.02 8.74
C LEU A 39 0.06 -2.78 10.02
N THR A 40 1.19 -3.47 9.98
CA THR A 40 1.56 -4.41 11.04
C THR A 40 2.60 -3.84 12.00
N GLY A 41 3.21 -2.70 11.66
CA GLY A 41 4.17 -2.09 12.55
C GLY A 41 4.49 -0.66 12.17
N GLN A 42 5.07 0.03 13.13
CA GLN A 42 5.44 1.42 12.96
C GLN A 42 6.62 1.68 13.88
N SER A 43 7.72 2.18 13.33
CA SER A 43 8.85 2.53 14.17
C SER A 43 8.52 3.80 14.94
N ALA A 44 9.10 3.91 16.12
CA ALA A 44 8.97 5.15 16.87
C ALA A 44 9.63 6.28 16.07
N ALA A 45 9.05 7.47 16.15
CA ALA A 45 9.66 8.63 15.54
C ALA A 45 10.98 8.90 16.27
N GLN A 46 12.02 9.16 15.51
CA GLN A 46 13.32 9.49 16.07
C GLN A 46 13.46 11.00 16.16
N TRP A 47 14.27 11.43 17.11
CA TRP A 47 14.53 12.86 17.30
C TRP A 47 16.02 13.11 17.15
N ALA A 48 16.35 14.11 16.38
CA ALA A 48 17.73 14.58 16.25
C ALA A 48 17.70 16.10 16.29
N ASP A 49 18.55 16.69 17.12
CA ASP A 49 18.63 18.14 17.28
C ASP A 49 17.27 18.75 17.60
N GLY A 50 16.46 18.03 18.39
CA GLY A 50 15.15 18.52 18.77
C GLY A 50 14.09 18.41 17.69
N LYS A 51 14.39 17.77 16.56
CA LYS A 51 13.44 17.65 15.44
C LYS A 51 13.07 16.21 15.21
N ARG A 52 11.82 16.02 14.88
CA ARG A 52 11.29 14.69 14.57
C ARG A 52 11.87 14.19 13.25
N GLN A 53 12.40 12.99 13.27
CA GLN A 53 12.92 12.35 12.09
C GLN A 53 11.85 11.46 11.44
N GLU A 54 12.18 10.93 10.29
CA GLU A 54 11.29 10.12 9.49
C GLU A 54 10.90 8.85 10.23
N GLN A 55 9.63 8.44 10.09
CA GLN A 55 9.14 7.17 10.61
C GLN A 55 9.17 6.11 9.53
N ALA A 56 9.28 4.86 9.95
CA ALA A 56 9.11 3.72 9.07
C ALA A 56 7.80 3.03 9.39
N PHE A 57 7.09 2.60 8.35
CA PHE A 57 5.84 1.86 8.48
C PHE A 57 6.03 0.48 7.89
N LEU A 58 5.60 -0.53 8.64
CA LEU A 58 5.71 -1.92 8.24
C LEU A 58 4.36 -2.44 7.81
N LEU A 59 4.32 -3.00 6.62
CA LEU A 59 3.09 -3.50 6.02
C LEU A 59 3.20 -5.00 5.78
N THR A 60 2.07 -5.66 5.86
CA THR A 60 1.98 -7.06 5.46
C THR A 60 0.92 -7.18 4.38
N ILE A 61 1.28 -7.76 3.25
CA ILE A 61 0.36 -8.05 2.17
C ILE A 61 0.27 -9.57 2.07
N THR A 62 -0.93 -10.09 2.24
CA THR A 62 -1.15 -11.54 2.21
C THR A 62 -2.19 -11.85 1.14
N ILE A 63 -1.89 -12.83 0.28
CA ILE A 63 -2.90 -13.33 -0.64
C ILE A 63 -3.19 -14.80 -0.29
N TYR A 64 -4.47 -15.15 -0.41
CA TYR A 64 -4.95 -16.51 -0.17
C TYR A 64 -5.43 -17.06 -1.50
N VAL A 65 -4.81 -18.12 -1.97
CA VAL A 65 -5.04 -18.66 -3.31
C VAL A 65 -5.49 -20.10 -3.17
N LYS A 66 -6.69 -20.37 -3.62
CA LYS A 66 -7.33 -21.68 -3.42
C LYS A 66 -6.53 -22.81 -4.05
N ASP A 67 -6.03 -22.62 -5.24
CA ASP A 67 -5.32 -23.66 -5.97
C ASP A 67 -3.80 -23.58 -5.80
N GLY A 68 -3.32 -22.67 -4.97
CA GLY A 68 -1.89 -22.52 -4.73
C GLY A 68 -1.10 -21.88 -5.85
N SER A 69 -1.80 -21.27 -6.80
CA SER A 69 -1.16 -20.64 -7.95
C SER A 69 -0.28 -19.46 -7.55
N ASP A 70 0.78 -19.24 -8.29
CA ASP A 70 1.69 -18.10 -8.09
C ASP A 70 1.50 -17.01 -9.14
N ILE A 71 0.38 -17.03 -9.86
CA ILE A 71 0.18 -16.13 -11.00
C ILE A 71 0.11 -14.65 -10.61
N TRP A 72 -0.20 -14.35 -9.34
CA TRP A 72 -0.33 -12.97 -8.90
C TRP A 72 0.93 -12.39 -8.27
N LEU A 73 1.97 -13.21 -8.07
CA LEU A 73 3.16 -12.74 -7.35
C LEU A 73 3.83 -11.56 -8.04
N ASP A 74 4.03 -11.66 -9.34
CA ASP A 74 4.66 -10.58 -10.09
C ASP A 74 3.82 -9.31 -10.08
N SER A 75 2.51 -9.45 -10.18
CA SER A 75 1.61 -8.30 -10.18
C SER A 75 1.65 -7.56 -8.84
N VAL A 76 1.62 -8.32 -7.74
CA VAL A 76 1.72 -7.71 -6.40
C VAL A 76 3.06 -7.01 -6.24
N GLN A 77 4.14 -7.67 -6.62
CA GLN A 77 5.48 -7.08 -6.49
C GLN A 77 5.62 -5.83 -7.36
N GLY A 78 5.01 -5.82 -8.53
CA GLY A 78 5.01 -4.64 -9.38
C GLY A 78 4.34 -3.45 -8.71
N VAL A 79 3.24 -3.68 -8.01
CA VAL A 79 2.58 -2.60 -7.27
C VAL A 79 3.47 -2.10 -6.14
N LEU A 80 4.12 -3.02 -5.40
CA LEU A 80 5.01 -2.61 -4.32
C LEU A 80 6.16 -1.77 -4.85
N GLU A 81 6.71 -2.13 -5.99
CA GLU A 81 7.79 -1.38 -6.61
C GLU A 81 7.31 0.00 -7.08
N ASP A 82 6.11 0.08 -7.63
CA ASP A 82 5.55 1.35 -8.08
C ASP A 82 5.36 2.32 -6.92
N PHE A 83 5.17 1.80 -5.72
CA PHE A 83 5.01 2.62 -4.51
C PHE A 83 6.33 2.83 -3.77
N ASP A 84 7.45 2.42 -4.35
CA ASP A 84 8.77 2.58 -3.74
C ASP A 84 8.87 1.89 -2.38
N LEU A 85 8.21 0.76 -2.22
CA LEU A 85 8.28 0.00 -0.99
C LEU A 85 9.45 -0.97 -1.02
N SER A 86 10.16 -1.05 0.10
CA SER A 86 11.14 -2.12 0.29
C SER A 86 10.39 -3.36 0.70
N TYR A 87 10.64 -4.49 0.05
CA TYR A 87 9.95 -5.72 0.40
C TYR A 87 10.90 -6.90 0.27
N GLY A 88 10.58 -7.96 1.02
CA GLY A 88 11.35 -9.17 0.99
C GLY A 88 10.72 -10.24 0.12
N ILE A 89 11.33 -11.43 0.14
CA ILE A 89 10.82 -12.58 -0.57
C ILE A 89 9.49 -13.00 0.07
N PRO A 90 8.44 -13.28 -0.71
CA PRO A 90 7.18 -13.69 -0.14
C PRO A 90 7.31 -15.04 0.55
N ARG A 91 6.68 -15.17 1.69
CA ARG A 91 6.64 -16.40 2.44
C ARG A 91 5.41 -17.20 2.03
N ARG A 92 5.60 -18.49 1.80
CA ARG A 92 4.51 -19.36 1.39
C ARG A 92 4.12 -20.26 2.55
N GLU A 93 2.82 -20.31 2.85
CA GLU A 93 2.31 -21.20 3.89
C GLU A 93 0.98 -21.78 3.45
N TYR A 94 0.65 -22.95 3.98
CA TYR A 94 -0.65 -23.53 3.75
C TYR A 94 -1.59 -23.08 4.88
N ASP A 95 -2.74 -22.56 4.50
CA ASP A 95 -3.77 -22.15 5.45
C ASP A 95 -4.73 -23.31 5.64
N TYR A 96 -4.52 -24.08 6.69
CA TYR A 96 -5.32 -25.27 6.94
C TYR A 96 -6.78 -24.94 7.23
N GLY A 97 -7.05 -23.81 7.87
CA GLY A 97 -8.41 -23.39 8.17
C GLY A 97 -9.20 -22.99 6.96
N GLY A 98 -8.56 -22.31 6.02
CA GLY A 98 -9.18 -21.83 4.80
C GLY A 98 -8.99 -22.75 3.61
N ASP A 99 -8.17 -23.80 3.76
CA ASP A 99 -7.87 -24.71 2.67
C ASP A 99 -7.31 -24.00 1.45
N ALA A 100 -6.33 -23.13 1.68
CA ALA A 100 -5.73 -22.31 0.64
C ALA A 100 -4.24 -22.17 0.89
N VAL A 101 -3.51 -21.81 -0.15
CA VAL A 101 -2.10 -21.46 -0.01
C VAL A 101 -2.02 -19.95 0.21
N MET A 102 -1.22 -19.57 1.17
CA MET A 102 -1.02 -18.18 1.54
C MET A 102 0.36 -17.74 1.08
N TRP A 103 0.41 -16.59 0.39
CA TRP A 103 1.66 -15.93 0.05
C TRP A 103 1.68 -14.60 0.80
N GLN A 104 2.76 -14.34 1.53
CA GLN A 104 2.81 -13.16 2.39
C GLN A 104 4.10 -12.38 2.17
N TRP A 105 3.95 -11.09 1.92
CA TRP A 105 5.06 -10.14 1.81
C TRP A 105 5.08 -9.25 3.02
N THR A 106 6.28 -8.96 3.50
CA THR A 106 6.52 -7.89 4.45
C THR A 106 7.16 -6.75 3.69
N ALA A 107 6.58 -5.57 3.78
CA ALA A 107 7.07 -4.41 3.06
C ALA A 107 7.19 -3.23 4.02
N MET A 108 8.02 -2.28 3.64
CA MET A 108 8.28 -1.13 4.52
C MET A 108 8.43 0.12 3.67
N PHE A 109 7.96 1.23 4.21
CA PHE A 109 8.22 2.54 3.61
C PHE A 109 8.55 3.55 4.70
N TYR A 110 9.25 4.60 4.29
CA TYR A 110 9.61 5.71 5.16
C TYR A 110 8.76 6.94 4.80
N GLY A 111 8.50 7.76 5.78
CA GLY A 111 7.81 9.00 5.56
C GLY A 111 6.40 8.99 6.13
N PRO A 112 5.63 10.04 5.89
CA PRO A 112 4.31 10.15 6.48
C PRO A 112 3.32 9.19 5.84
N LEU A 113 2.43 8.65 6.67
CA LEU A 113 1.36 7.79 6.18
C LEU A 113 0.35 8.58 5.36
N THR A 114 0.11 9.81 5.76
CA THR A 114 -0.86 10.68 5.13
C THR A 114 -0.13 11.84 4.45
N VAL A 115 -0.49 12.11 3.20
CA VAL A 115 0.10 13.22 2.45
C VAL A 115 -1.02 14.13 1.98
N VAL A 116 -0.70 15.42 1.83
CA VAL A 116 -1.62 16.40 1.30
C VAL A 116 -1.28 16.62 -0.17
N VAL A 117 -2.26 16.37 -1.02
CA VAL A 117 -2.10 16.56 -2.46
C VAL A 117 -3.04 17.68 -2.89
N PRO A 118 -2.58 18.64 -3.68
CA PRO A 118 -3.47 19.71 -4.14
C PRO A 118 -4.65 19.14 -4.91
N ASP A 119 -5.83 19.66 -4.60
CA ASP A 119 -7.02 19.33 -5.36
C ASP A 119 -6.90 20.02 -6.72
N PRO A 120 -7.13 19.32 -7.83
CA PRO A 120 -7.04 19.97 -9.14
C PRO A 120 -7.93 21.19 -9.29
N GLU A 121 -9.07 21.21 -8.60
CA GLU A 121 -9.98 22.34 -8.66
C GLU A 121 -9.57 23.47 -7.73
N GLN A 122 -8.56 23.27 -6.91
CA GLN A 122 -8.07 24.23 -5.96
C GLN A 122 -6.60 24.55 -6.19
N GLU A 123 -6.08 24.21 -7.35
CA GLU A 123 -4.70 24.51 -7.66
C GLU A 123 -4.47 26.02 -7.59
N PRO A 124 -3.32 26.44 -7.08
CA PRO A 124 -3.02 27.85 -7.09
C PRO A 124 -2.99 28.35 -8.52
N GLU A 125 -3.38 29.57 -8.67
CA GLU A 125 -3.31 30.21 -9.98
C GLU A 125 -1.89 30.09 -10.50
N PRO A 126 -1.77 29.78 -11.74
CA PRO A 126 -0.43 29.88 -12.32
C PRO A 126 -0.06 31.34 -12.21
N ASP A 127 0.83 31.63 -11.67
CA ASP A 127 1.10 32.94 -11.35
C ASP A 127 1.16 33.89 -12.47
N SER A 128 0.28 33.51 -12.44
CA SER A 128 0.09 33.90 -12.94
C SER A 128 0.28 34.57 -13.13
N GLU A 129 0.21 34.42 -12.93
CA GLU A 129 0.36 34.86 -12.87
C GLU A 129 0.92 35.21 -12.97
N GLU A 130 1.11 35.13 -12.81
CA GLU A 130 1.52 35.47 -12.64
C GLU A 130 2.08 35.95 -13.12
N GLY A 131 2.02 36.02 -13.48
CA GLY A 131 2.30 36.51 -13.74
C GLY A 131 2.58 36.88 -14.50
N GLU A 132 2.25 37.07 -14.75
CA GLU A 132 2.32 37.55 -15.29
C GLU A 132 2.65 38.26 -15.72
N PRO A 133 3.03 38.34 -15.85
CA PRO A 133 3.30 39.17 -16.16
C PRO A 133 3.41 39.77 -16.75
N VAL A 134 3.30 39.75 -16.91
CA VAL A 134 3.28 40.47 -17.45
C VAL A 134 3.28 41.26 -17.63
N GLY A 135 3.40 41.03 -17.52
CA GLY A 135 2.94 42.18 -17.47
C GLY A 135 3.10 43.17 -18.09
#